data_ecc8fa0f6addf112d51b051e3cbbfb6b
#
_entry.id   ecc8fa0f6addf112d51b051e3cbbfb6b
#
_cell.length_a   1.000
_cell.length_b   1.000
_cell.length_c   1.000
_cell.angle_alpha   90.00
_cell.angle_beta   90.00
_cell.angle_gamma   90.00
#
_symmetry.space_group_name_H-M   'P 1'
#
loop_
_entity.id
_entity.type
_entity.pdbx_description
1 polymer ?
#
loop_
_entity_poly.entity_id
_entity_poly.type
_entity_poly.pdbx_seq_one_letter_code
_entity_poly.pdbx_strand_id
1 'polypeptide(L)'
;DALAMELGADIHGAVPDVFINADGFKKSISAPGPGNYLTMAKAVHAAMQIVGPEAVRQRSFIQAHGSSTPANRVTESEILDRVAEAFDISSWPVAAVKAYVGHSLASASADQLAATLGSFKYQIIPGIKTIDQVADDVHQQRLLISTRDIDRSQLPLEVAFINSKGFGGNNASAVVIAPTVVERMLKKRYGAEAFEAWQQRREQTRAAAAAYDQRALKGQLDIIYNFGQNMIDESAIEISDAQIQVPGFSKALTFRTDE
;
A
#
# COMPACT_ATOMS: atom_id res chain seq x y z
N ASP A 1 7.55 -0.21 -14.36
CA ASP A 1 8.37 1.00 -14.22
C ASP A 1 8.75 1.63 -15.58
N ALA A 2 9.21 0.86 -16.59
CA ALA A 2 9.56 1.40 -17.90
C ALA A 2 8.38 2.14 -18.56
N LEU A 3 7.19 1.53 -18.62
CA LEU A 3 5.99 2.15 -19.17
C LEU A 3 5.60 3.44 -18.41
N ALA A 4 5.71 3.45 -17.08
CA ALA A 4 5.43 4.65 -16.29
C ALA A 4 6.36 5.80 -16.65
N MET A 5 7.65 5.51 -16.89
CA MET A 5 8.61 6.52 -17.35
C MET A 5 8.33 6.97 -18.78
N GLU A 6 8.00 6.04 -19.66
CA GLU A 6 7.65 6.35 -21.07
C GLU A 6 6.43 7.25 -21.17
N LEU A 7 5.39 6.98 -20.40
CA LEU A 7 4.16 7.76 -20.36
C LEU A 7 4.27 9.06 -19.54
N GLY A 8 5.38 9.31 -18.87
CA GLY A 8 5.52 10.47 -17.98
C GLY A 8 4.58 10.39 -16.77
N ALA A 9 4.30 9.19 -16.26
CA ALA A 9 3.42 9.03 -15.11
C ALA A 9 3.98 9.72 -13.86
N ASP A 10 3.10 10.30 -13.05
CA ASP A 10 3.46 10.80 -11.72
C ASP A 10 3.50 9.61 -10.74
N ILE A 11 4.68 9.30 -10.21
CA ILE A 11 4.90 8.14 -9.37
C ILE A 11 4.73 8.55 -7.91
N HIS A 12 3.68 8.03 -7.25
CA HIS A 12 3.38 8.33 -5.86
C HIS A 12 4.05 7.36 -4.87
N GLY A 13 4.60 6.27 -5.35
CA GLY A 13 5.28 5.23 -4.58
C GLY A 13 5.39 3.93 -5.37
N ALA A 14 5.91 2.90 -4.73
CA ALA A 14 5.93 1.55 -5.29
C ALA A 14 5.60 0.51 -4.23
N VAL A 15 4.96 -0.59 -4.64
CA VAL A 15 4.72 -1.78 -3.83
C VAL A 15 5.59 -2.91 -4.38
N PRO A 16 6.82 -3.09 -3.89
CA PRO A 16 7.72 -4.10 -4.42
C PRO A 16 7.32 -5.52 -4.03
N ASP A 17 6.76 -5.70 -2.81
CA ASP A 17 6.45 -7.01 -2.26
C ASP A 17 5.16 -7.01 -1.43
N VAL A 18 4.44 -8.12 -1.52
CA VAL A 18 3.29 -8.45 -0.67
C VAL A 18 3.46 -9.89 -0.17
N PHE A 19 3.52 -10.06 1.15
CA PHE A 19 3.65 -11.36 1.78
C PHE A 19 2.31 -11.81 2.34
N ILE A 20 1.88 -12.99 1.98
CA ILE A 20 0.61 -13.59 2.39
C ILE A 20 0.90 -14.89 3.14
N ASN A 21 0.21 -15.11 4.26
CA ASN A 21 0.29 -16.36 5.01
C ASN A 21 -0.97 -16.59 5.83
N ALA A 22 -1.44 -17.84 5.87
CA ALA A 22 -2.49 -18.24 6.77
C ALA A 22 -1.93 -18.65 8.14
N ASP A 23 -2.70 -18.43 9.22
CA ASP A 23 -2.31 -18.85 10.57
C ASP A 23 -2.35 -20.38 10.75
N GLY A 24 -2.99 -21.10 9.83
CA GLY A 24 -3.23 -22.54 9.96
C GLY A 24 -4.29 -22.86 11.03
N PHE A 25 -4.12 -23.96 11.71
CA PHE A 25 -5.03 -24.38 12.77
C PHE A 25 -4.86 -23.49 14.01
N LYS A 26 -5.95 -22.87 14.45
CA LYS A 26 -5.98 -22.04 15.65
C LYS A 26 -7.30 -22.12 16.40
N LYS A 27 -7.29 -21.72 17.67
CA LYS A 27 -8.42 -21.86 18.60
C LYS A 27 -9.68 -21.10 18.17
N SER A 28 -9.53 -19.93 17.57
CA SER A 28 -10.64 -19.09 17.10
C SER A 28 -10.18 -18.12 16.01
N ILE A 29 -11.14 -17.47 15.32
CA ILE A 29 -10.85 -16.47 14.27
C ILE A 29 -9.96 -15.34 14.79
N SER A 30 -10.23 -14.84 16.00
CA SER A 30 -9.49 -13.75 16.62
C SER A 30 -8.25 -14.19 17.41
N ALA A 31 -8.03 -15.49 17.60
CA ALA A 31 -6.86 -15.98 18.31
C ALA A 31 -5.57 -15.64 17.54
N PRO A 32 -4.44 -15.39 18.24
CA PRO A 32 -3.15 -15.19 17.60
C PRO A 32 -2.72 -16.45 16.86
N GLY A 33 -1.93 -16.25 15.80
CA GLY A 33 -1.31 -17.31 15.01
C GLY A 33 -0.01 -16.83 14.38
N PRO A 34 0.79 -17.72 13.78
CA PRO A 34 2.12 -17.36 13.28
C PRO A 34 2.10 -16.55 11.99
N GLY A 35 0.97 -16.53 11.26
CA GLY A 35 0.89 -15.98 9.92
C GLY A 35 1.27 -14.51 9.84
N ASN A 36 0.79 -13.68 10.77
CA ASN A 36 1.10 -12.25 10.76
C ASN A 36 2.54 -11.95 11.21
N TYR A 37 3.12 -12.74 12.11
CA TYR A 37 4.56 -12.66 12.40
C TYR A 37 5.39 -12.91 11.14
N LEU A 38 5.05 -13.96 10.39
CA LEU A 38 5.77 -14.35 9.18
C LEU A 38 5.66 -13.28 8.09
N THR A 39 4.45 -12.77 7.84
CA THR A 39 4.25 -11.76 6.78
C THR A 39 4.94 -10.46 7.11
N MET A 40 4.82 -9.97 8.35
CA MET A 40 5.43 -8.72 8.78
C MET A 40 6.96 -8.80 8.84
N ALA A 41 7.52 -9.89 9.40
CA ALA A 41 8.97 -10.09 9.44
C ALA A 41 9.58 -10.17 8.04
N LYS A 42 8.93 -10.87 7.10
CA LYS A 42 9.34 -10.92 5.69
C LYS A 42 9.28 -9.53 5.04
N ALA A 43 8.22 -8.77 5.29
CA ALA A 43 8.08 -7.42 4.76
C ALA A 43 9.19 -6.49 5.27
N VAL A 44 9.47 -6.52 6.58
CA VAL A 44 10.56 -5.72 7.17
C VAL A 44 11.91 -6.12 6.61
N HIS A 45 12.19 -7.42 6.51
CA HIS A 45 13.43 -7.92 5.92
C HIS A 45 13.60 -7.47 4.46
N ALA A 46 12.55 -7.63 3.63
CA ALA A 46 12.58 -7.21 2.23
C ALA A 46 12.81 -5.70 2.10
N ALA A 47 12.14 -4.89 2.92
CA ALA A 47 12.36 -3.45 2.95
C ALA A 47 13.81 -3.08 3.29
N MET A 48 14.43 -3.75 4.28
CA MET A 48 15.84 -3.55 4.64
C MET A 48 16.81 -3.84 3.48
N GLN A 49 16.48 -4.81 2.62
CA GLN A 49 17.28 -5.10 1.42
C GLN A 49 17.16 -3.99 0.36
N ILE A 50 16.04 -3.26 0.32
CA ILE A 50 15.76 -2.23 -0.69
C ILE A 50 16.28 -0.85 -0.23
N VAL A 51 15.90 -0.43 0.98
CA VAL A 51 16.17 0.94 1.50
C VAL A 51 17.29 0.98 2.55
N GLY A 52 17.76 -0.18 3.00
CA GLY A 52 18.73 -0.32 4.08
C GLY A 52 18.10 -0.34 5.48
N PRO A 53 18.80 -0.96 6.46
CA PRO A 53 18.27 -1.13 7.83
C PRO A 53 18.01 0.20 8.54
N GLU A 54 18.84 1.21 8.34
CA GLU A 54 18.69 2.52 8.96
C GLU A 54 17.39 3.24 8.51
N ALA A 55 17.06 3.16 7.22
CA ALA A 55 15.82 3.71 6.69
C ALA A 55 14.60 3.04 7.30
N VAL A 56 14.63 1.71 7.44
CA VAL A 56 13.55 0.97 8.09
C VAL A 56 13.41 1.35 9.56
N ARG A 57 14.51 1.46 10.29
CA ARG A 57 14.49 1.78 11.73
C ARG A 57 14.03 3.21 12.04
N GLN A 58 14.35 4.18 11.20
CA GLN A 58 14.14 5.59 11.52
C GLN A 58 13.14 6.31 10.60
N ARG A 59 12.97 5.84 9.35
CA ARG A 59 12.18 6.50 8.32
C ARG A 59 11.03 5.64 7.81
N SER A 60 10.51 4.77 8.67
CA SER A 60 9.35 3.93 8.37
C SER A 60 8.17 4.18 9.30
N PHE A 61 7.02 3.68 8.90
CA PHE A 61 5.82 3.58 9.75
C PHE A 61 4.93 2.41 9.31
N ILE A 62 3.94 2.08 10.15
CA ILE A 62 2.97 1.02 9.89
C ILE A 62 1.59 1.61 9.70
N GLN A 63 0.87 1.17 8.68
CA GLN A 63 -0.57 1.23 8.61
C GLN A 63 -1.13 -0.07 9.20
N ALA A 64 -1.57 -0.02 10.44
CA ALA A 64 -2.10 -1.18 11.13
C ALA A 64 -3.40 -1.67 10.50
N HIS A 65 -3.69 -2.95 10.61
CA HIS A 65 -5.04 -3.46 10.34
C HIS A 65 -6.08 -2.70 11.17
N GLY A 66 -5.77 -2.46 12.45
CA GLY A 66 -6.39 -1.42 13.25
C GLY A 66 -7.91 -1.48 13.35
N SER A 67 -8.51 -2.68 13.45
CA SER A 67 -9.97 -2.84 13.58
C SER A 67 -10.51 -2.40 14.96
N SER A 68 -9.64 -2.08 15.91
CA SER A 68 -9.96 -1.59 17.26
C SER A 68 -10.81 -2.56 18.12
N THR A 69 -11.02 -3.79 17.69
CA THR A 69 -11.65 -4.80 18.55
C THR A 69 -10.69 -5.22 19.66
N PRO A 70 -11.16 -5.51 20.87
CA PRO A 70 -10.29 -5.87 22.00
C PRO A 70 -9.29 -6.99 21.66
N ALA A 71 -9.75 -8.07 21.01
CA ALA A 71 -8.87 -9.17 20.62
C ALA A 71 -7.82 -8.76 19.59
N ASN A 72 -8.17 -7.93 18.59
CA ASN A 72 -7.22 -7.55 17.55
C ASN A 72 -6.18 -6.55 18.07
N ARG A 73 -6.59 -5.55 18.87
CA ARG A 73 -5.63 -4.53 19.34
C ARG A 73 -4.49 -5.13 20.17
N VAL A 74 -4.80 -6.11 21.02
CA VAL A 74 -3.79 -6.82 21.80
C VAL A 74 -2.91 -7.69 20.92
N THR A 75 -3.53 -8.54 20.11
CA THR A 75 -2.79 -9.48 19.22
C THR A 75 -1.93 -8.73 18.21
N GLU A 76 -2.46 -7.70 17.56
CA GLU A 76 -1.72 -6.97 16.53
C GLU A 76 -0.57 -6.18 17.14
N SER A 77 -0.80 -5.45 18.23
CA SER A 77 0.26 -4.68 18.89
C SER A 77 1.37 -5.58 19.44
N GLU A 78 1.05 -6.75 20.00
CA GLU A 78 2.07 -7.72 20.42
C GLU A 78 2.94 -8.17 19.24
N ILE A 79 2.33 -8.52 18.12
CA ILE A 79 3.06 -8.96 16.91
C ILE A 79 3.99 -7.85 16.43
N LEU A 80 3.48 -6.63 16.30
CA LEU A 80 4.25 -5.49 15.79
C LEU A 80 5.39 -5.12 16.75
N ASP A 81 5.14 -5.14 18.06
CA ASP A 81 6.18 -4.83 19.07
C ASP A 81 7.31 -5.87 19.06
N ARG A 82 6.99 -7.16 18.96
CA ARG A 82 7.98 -8.23 18.86
C ARG A 82 8.75 -8.22 17.54
N VAL A 83 8.11 -7.85 16.45
CA VAL A 83 8.81 -7.64 15.17
C VAL A 83 9.74 -6.42 15.28
N ALA A 84 9.28 -5.32 15.90
CA ALA A 84 10.12 -4.15 16.15
C ALA A 84 11.36 -4.52 16.97
N GLU A 85 11.22 -5.33 18.01
CA GLU A 85 12.34 -5.86 18.81
C GLU A 85 13.35 -6.63 17.96
N ALA A 86 12.87 -7.58 17.17
CA ALA A 86 13.73 -8.45 16.36
C ALA A 86 14.56 -7.68 15.29
N PHE A 87 14.08 -6.51 14.87
CA PHE A 87 14.72 -5.68 13.85
C PHE A 87 15.34 -4.39 14.39
N ASP A 88 15.47 -4.26 15.73
CA ASP A 88 16.05 -3.09 16.43
C ASP A 88 15.31 -1.78 16.12
N ILE A 89 14.00 -1.80 15.99
CA ILE A 89 13.17 -0.60 15.81
C ILE A 89 12.69 -0.15 17.20
N SER A 90 13.19 0.95 17.69
CA SER A 90 12.94 1.39 19.08
C SER A 90 11.67 2.20 19.27
N SER A 91 11.16 2.84 18.22
CA SER A 91 9.96 3.68 18.27
C SER A 91 9.28 3.71 16.92
N TRP A 92 8.50 2.65 16.63
CA TRP A 92 7.87 2.45 15.33
C TRP A 92 6.52 3.17 15.26
N PRO A 93 6.35 4.22 14.43
CA PRO A 93 5.08 4.91 14.33
C PRO A 93 3.99 4.02 13.72
N VAL A 94 2.80 4.04 14.33
CA VAL A 94 1.63 3.27 13.91
C VAL A 94 0.47 4.20 13.59
N ALA A 95 -0.03 4.14 12.38
CA ALA A 95 -1.25 4.80 11.94
C ALA A 95 -2.39 3.78 11.78
N ALA A 96 -3.63 4.23 11.92
CA ALA A 96 -4.83 3.41 11.80
C ALA A 96 -5.93 4.16 11.04
N VAL A 97 -5.88 4.11 9.70
CA VAL A 97 -6.82 4.84 8.83
C VAL A 97 -8.28 4.48 9.05
N LYS A 98 -8.56 3.23 9.49
CA LYS A 98 -9.92 2.77 9.80
C LYS A 98 -10.61 3.58 10.92
N ALA A 99 -9.83 4.26 11.76
CA ALA A 99 -10.35 5.19 12.75
C ALA A 99 -11.14 6.36 12.14
N TYR A 100 -10.90 6.66 10.86
CA TYR A 100 -11.52 7.77 10.12
C TYR A 100 -12.52 7.34 9.08
N VAL A 101 -12.22 6.26 8.34
CA VAL A 101 -13.04 5.83 7.20
C VAL A 101 -13.83 4.54 7.44
N GLY A 102 -13.65 3.94 8.63
CA GLY A 102 -14.24 2.64 8.93
C GLY A 102 -13.52 1.50 8.24
N HIS A 103 -14.09 0.30 8.32
CA HIS A 103 -13.53 -0.91 7.72
C HIS A 103 -14.28 -1.26 6.44
N SER A 104 -13.71 -0.93 5.28
CA SER A 104 -14.26 -1.18 3.95
C SER A 104 -14.15 -2.65 3.48
N LEU A 105 -13.81 -3.57 4.38
CA LEU A 105 -13.68 -5.01 4.15
C LEU A 105 -12.61 -5.34 3.08
N ALA A 106 -13.02 -5.81 1.92
CA ALA A 106 -12.10 -6.25 0.86
C ALA A 106 -11.16 -5.13 0.38
N SER A 107 -11.64 -3.89 0.31
CA SER A 107 -10.87 -2.72 -0.14
C SER A 107 -10.05 -2.02 0.95
N ALA A 108 -10.08 -2.50 2.20
CA ALA A 108 -9.42 -1.84 3.33
C ALA A 108 -7.91 -1.60 3.13
N SER A 109 -7.22 -2.46 2.39
CA SER A 109 -5.81 -2.25 2.07
C SER A 109 -5.60 -1.12 1.06
N ALA A 110 -6.57 -0.84 0.20
CA ALA A 110 -6.54 0.31 -0.71
C ALA A 110 -6.69 1.63 0.07
N ASP A 111 -7.57 1.69 1.09
CA ASP A 111 -7.67 2.84 1.99
C ASP A 111 -6.34 3.09 2.73
N GLN A 112 -5.71 2.02 3.22
CA GLN A 112 -4.40 2.10 3.87
C GLN A 112 -3.31 2.57 2.89
N LEU A 113 -3.33 2.09 1.65
CA LEU A 113 -2.38 2.52 0.62
C LEU A 113 -2.57 3.99 0.28
N ALA A 114 -3.81 4.44 0.05
CA ALA A 114 -4.11 5.84 -0.25
C ALA A 114 -3.62 6.77 0.89
N ALA A 115 -3.91 6.42 2.15
CA ALA A 115 -3.43 7.15 3.31
C ALA A 115 -1.88 7.15 3.41
N THR A 116 -1.24 6.04 3.07
CA THR A 116 0.24 5.92 3.02
C THR A 116 0.86 6.85 1.99
N LEU A 117 0.29 6.89 0.78
CA LEU A 117 0.75 7.80 -0.28
C LEU A 117 0.57 9.26 0.13
N GLY A 118 -0.53 9.58 0.83
CA GLY A 118 -0.74 10.89 1.45
C GLY A 118 0.34 11.21 2.49
N SER A 119 0.68 10.26 3.36
CA SER A 119 1.75 10.43 4.36
C SER A 119 3.11 10.69 3.71
N PHE A 120 3.43 10.03 2.62
CA PHE A 120 4.65 10.32 1.85
C PHE A 120 4.63 11.69 1.19
N LYS A 121 3.48 12.11 0.65
CA LYS A 121 3.35 13.41 -0.01
C LYS A 121 3.49 14.58 0.96
N TYR A 122 2.86 14.49 2.11
CA TYR A 122 2.78 15.58 3.08
C TYR A 122 3.79 15.44 4.24
N GLN A 123 4.51 14.33 4.32
CA GLN A 123 5.44 14.01 5.40
C GLN A 123 4.77 14.08 6.78
N ILE A 124 3.52 13.61 6.87
CA ILE A 124 2.72 13.55 8.08
C ILE A 124 2.19 12.14 8.26
N ILE A 125 2.41 11.55 9.43
CA ILE A 125 1.75 10.32 9.83
C ILE A 125 0.54 10.73 10.67
N PRO A 126 -0.71 10.44 10.22
CA PRO A 126 -1.91 10.83 10.96
C PRO A 126 -1.97 10.15 12.33
N GLY A 127 -2.18 10.93 13.36
CA GLY A 127 -2.49 10.41 14.70
C GLY A 127 -3.90 9.82 14.77
N ILE A 128 -4.17 8.98 15.76
CA ILE A 128 -5.49 8.38 15.99
C ILE A 128 -6.32 9.33 16.86
N LYS A 129 -6.93 10.35 16.26
CA LYS A 129 -7.64 11.44 16.95
C LYS A 129 -9.03 11.04 17.47
N THR A 130 -9.48 9.82 17.18
CA THR A 130 -10.78 9.28 17.59
C THR A 130 -10.74 8.59 18.95
N ILE A 131 -9.59 8.61 19.63
CA ILE A 131 -9.41 8.08 20.99
C ILE A 131 -8.80 9.16 21.86
N ASP A 132 -9.13 9.16 23.14
CA ASP A 132 -8.53 10.06 24.13
C ASP A 132 -7.16 9.56 24.59
N GLN A 133 -7.04 8.22 24.72
CA GLN A 133 -5.81 7.54 25.12
C GLN A 133 -5.72 6.15 24.51
N VAL A 134 -4.52 5.62 24.42
CA VAL A 134 -4.28 4.23 24.03
C VAL A 134 -4.71 3.30 25.18
N ALA A 135 -5.38 2.20 24.88
CA ALA A 135 -5.83 1.26 25.90
C ALA A 135 -4.65 0.57 26.59
N ASP A 136 -4.80 0.28 27.89
CA ASP A 136 -3.71 -0.24 28.75
C ASP A 136 -3.23 -1.65 28.34
N ASP A 137 -4.05 -2.41 27.62
CA ASP A 137 -3.74 -3.75 27.12
C ASP A 137 -3.00 -3.75 25.75
N VAL A 138 -2.69 -2.58 25.20
CA VAL A 138 -1.94 -2.43 23.94
C VAL A 138 -0.44 -2.44 24.21
N HIS A 139 0.30 -3.29 23.51
CA HIS A 139 1.75 -3.33 23.58
C HIS A 139 2.36 -2.08 22.93
N GLN A 140 3.12 -1.28 23.69
CA GLN A 140 3.65 0.00 23.24
C GLN A 140 5.15 0.19 23.53
N GLN A 141 5.89 -0.86 23.91
CA GLN A 141 7.27 -0.72 24.31
C GLN A 141 8.15 -0.16 23.16
N ARG A 142 7.87 -0.57 21.92
CA ARG A 142 8.58 -0.17 20.72
C ARG A 142 7.68 0.45 19.66
N LEU A 143 6.39 0.67 19.98
CA LEU A 143 5.42 1.27 19.07
C LEU A 143 5.11 2.71 19.51
N LEU A 144 5.10 3.63 18.57
CA LEU A 144 4.65 4.99 18.77
C LEU A 144 3.22 5.13 18.24
N ILE A 145 2.24 4.94 19.14
CA ILE A 145 0.82 5.12 18.85
C ILE A 145 0.42 6.51 19.40
N SER A 146 0.22 7.45 18.48
CA SER A 146 -0.03 8.85 18.84
C SER A 146 -1.49 9.23 18.55
N THR A 147 -2.08 10.05 19.43
CA THR A 147 -3.35 10.76 19.19
C THR A 147 -3.17 12.06 18.40
N ARG A 148 -1.92 12.47 18.17
CA ARG A 148 -1.56 13.67 17.40
C ARG A 148 -0.79 13.28 16.16
N ASP A 149 -0.89 14.09 15.13
CA ASP A 149 -0.12 13.91 13.91
C ASP A 149 1.38 13.97 14.20
N ILE A 150 2.15 13.13 13.53
CA ILE A 150 3.61 13.08 13.65
C ILE A 150 4.18 13.72 12.38
N ASP A 151 4.82 14.89 12.55
CA ASP A 151 5.55 15.57 11.49
C ASP A 151 6.87 14.84 11.19
N ARG A 152 7.08 14.51 9.93
CA ARG A 152 8.26 13.82 9.40
C ARG A 152 9.09 14.69 8.45
N SER A 153 8.81 15.99 8.35
CA SER A 153 9.48 16.91 7.43
C SER A 153 11.01 16.98 7.64
N GLN A 154 11.48 16.85 8.89
CA GLN A 154 12.92 16.86 9.23
C GLN A 154 13.60 15.49 9.07
N LEU A 155 12.83 14.41 9.07
CA LEU A 155 13.32 13.06 8.86
C LEU A 155 12.34 12.33 7.91
N PRO A 156 12.43 12.60 6.59
CA PRO A 156 11.45 12.16 5.62
C PRO A 156 11.26 10.65 5.58
N LEU A 157 10.00 10.26 5.40
CA LEU A 157 9.60 8.87 5.26
C LEU A 157 10.14 8.26 3.97
N GLU A 158 10.68 7.06 4.06
CA GLU A 158 11.19 6.31 2.91
C GLU A 158 10.43 5.01 2.65
N VAL A 159 9.82 4.41 3.68
CA VAL A 159 9.10 3.14 3.56
C VAL A 159 7.93 3.09 4.54
N ALA A 160 6.88 2.40 4.15
CA ALA A 160 5.77 2.07 5.03
C ALA A 160 5.39 0.59 4.89
N PHE A 161 4.72 0.08 5.92
CA PHE A 161 4.20 -1.28 5.94
C PHE A 161 2.69 -1.23 6.08
N ILE A 162 1.98 -1.94 5.20
CA ILE A 162 0.53 -2.13 5.32
C ILE A 162 0.30 -3.50 5.93
N ASN A 163 -0.35 -3.56 7.09
CA ASN A 163 -0.73 -4.80 7.73
C ASN A 163 -2.22 -5.06 7.53
N SER A 164 -2.58 -6.24 7.08
CA SER A 164 -3.96 -6.65 6.85
C SER A 164 -4.21 -8.05 7.38
N LYS A 165 -5.35 -8.20 8.04
CA LYS A 165 -5.81 -9.48 8.61
C LYS A 165 -7.22 -9.75 8.13
N GLY A 166 -7.50 -10.99 7.73
CA GLY A 166 -8.80 -11.43 7.26
C GLY A 166 -9.37 -12.57 8.12
N PHE A 167 -10.67 -12.76 8.03
CA PHE A 167 -11.35 -13.90 8.67
C PHE A 167 -10.73 -15.23 8.23
N GLY A 168 -10.71 -16.20 9.13
CA GLY A 168 -10.08 -17.49 8.88
C GLY A 168 -8.57 -17.51 9.08
N GLY A 169 -7.97 -16.42 9.59
CA GLY A 169 -6.54 -16.34 9.90
C GLY A 169 -5.67 -15.99 8.69
N ASN A 170 -6.23 -15.36 7.68
CA ASN A 170 -5.46 -14.85 6.56
C ASN A 170 -4.74 -13.57 6.97
N ASN A 171 -3.46 -13.48 6.63
CA ASN A 171 -2.63 -12.31 6.92
C ASN A 171 -1.91 -11.88 5.65
N ALA A 172 -1.82 -10.58 5.45
CA ALA A 172 -1.05 -9.98 4.38
C ALA A 172 -0.28 -8.76 4.91
N SER A 173 0.99 -8.65 4.52
CA SER A 173 1.80 -7.46 4.81
C SER A 173 2.49 -7.01 3.54
N ALA A 174 2.29 -5.74 3.18
CA ALA A 174 2.89 -5.13 2.00
C ALA A 174 3.98 -4.14 2.40
N VAL A 175 5.02 -4.07 1.57
CA VAL A 175 6.02 -2.99 1.61
C VAL A 175 5.59 -1.89 0.64
N VAL A 176 5.63 -0.65 1.09
CA VAL A 176 5.36 0.52 0.24
C VAL A 176 6.56 1.46 0.32
N ILE A 177 7.15 1.75 -0.83
CA ILE A 177 8.35 2.59 -0.96
C ILE A 177 7.94 4.01 -1.36
N ALA A 178 8.50 5.01 -0.69
CA ALA A 178 8.24 6.42 -0.97
C ALA A 178 8.73 6.84 -2.38
N PRO A 179 8.06 7.82 -3.01
CA PRO A 179 8.39 8.24 -4.38
C PRO A 179 9.85 8.70 -4.52
N THR A 180 10.42 9.36 -3.53
CA THR A 180 11.81 9.82 -3.54
C THR A 180 12.82 8.65 -3.62
N VAL A 181 12.51 7.53 -2.99
CA VAL A 181 13.32 6.30 -3.08
C VAL A 181 13.15 5.68 -4.47
N VAL A 182 11.91 5.57 -4.95
CA VAL A 182 11.60 5.02 -6.27
C VAL A 182 12.33 5.82 -7.35
N GLU A 183 12.32 7.14 -7.29
CA GLU A 183 13.04 8.01 -8.22
C GLU A 183 14.56 7.74 -8.23
N ARG A 184 15.18 7.57 -7.05
CA ARG A 184 16.59 7.18 -6.96
C ARG A 184 16.86 5.82 -7.63
N MET A 185 15.96 4.86 -7.43
CA MET A 185 16.06 3.53 -8.04
C MET A 185 15.91 3.59 -9.56
N LEU A 186 14.96 4.35 -10.07
CA LEU A 186 14.74 4.54 -11.50
C LEU A 186 15.93 5.23 -12.17
N LYS A 187 16.47 6.29 -11.57
CA LYS A 187 17.67 6.97 -12.07
C LYS A 187 18.87 6.01 -12.13
N LYS A 188 19.04 5.17 -11.10
CA LYS A 188 20.12 4.15 -11.08
C LYS A 188 19.91 3.09 -12.17
N ARG A 189 18.67 2.68 -12.42
CA ARG A 189 18.34 1.60 -13.37
C ARG A 189 18.40 2.04 -14.82
N TYR A 190 17.87 3.22 -15.13
CA TYR A 190 17.66 3.69 -16.51
C TYR A 190 18.65 4.78 -16.95
N GLY A 191 19.46 5.29 -16.04
CA GLY A 191 20.42 6.37 -16.30
C GLY A 191 19.83 7.77 -16.19
N ALA A 192 20.71 8.77 -16.19
CA ALA A 192 20.32 10.16 -15.97
C ALA A 192 19.47 10.71 -17.13
N GLU A 193 19.85 10.43 -18.38
CA GLU A 193 19.16 10.93 -19.58
C GLU A 193 17.69 10.47 -19.64
N ALA A 194 17.44 9.16 -19.47
CA ALA A 194 16.08 8.60 -19.44
C ALA A 194 15.26 9.17 -18.27
N PHE A 195 15.91 9.37 -17.11
CA PHE A 195 15.26 9.94 -15.95
C PHE A 195 14.87 11.41 -16.16
N GLU A 196 15.73 12.23 -16.74
CA GLU A 196 15.43 13.63 -17.07
C GLU A 196 14.32 13.75 -18.12
N ALA A 197 14.36 12.91 -19.16
CA ALA A 197 13.29 12.84 -20.14
C ALA A 197 11.93 12.45 -19.53
N TRP A 198 11.92 11.53 -18.57
CA TRP A 198 10.72 11.23 -17.80
C TRP A 198 10.24 12.41 -16.96
N GLN A 199 11.13 13.12 -16.27
CA GLN A 199 10.77 14.30 -15.49
C GLN A 199 10.09 15.37 -16.34
N GLN A 200 10.57 15.62 -17.55
CA GLN A 200 9.96 16.58 -18.48
C GLN A 200 8.55 16.15 -18.90
N ARG A 201 8.36 14.87 -19.23
CA ARG A 201 7.02 14.32 -19.55
C ARG A 201 6.08 14.36 -18.36
N ARG A 202 6.58 14.06 -17.17
CA ARG A 202 5.81 14.11 -15.92
C ARG A 202 5.23 15.50 -15.65
N GLU A 203 5.95 16.57 -15.93
CA GLU A 203 5.42 17.92 -15.75
C GLU A 203 4.21 18.19 -16.65
N GLN A 204 4.16 17.63 -17.85
CA GLN A 204 2.97 17.70 -18.72
C GLN A 204 1.79 16.92 -18.11
N THR A 205 2.04 15.73 -17.57
CA THR A 205 1.02 14.93 -16.88
C THR A 205 0.46 15.67 -15.66
N ARG A 206 1.33 16.27 -14.85
CA ARG A 206 0.93 17.09 -13.70
C ARG A 206 0.10 18.31 -14.09
N ALA A 207 0.50 19.00 -15.14
CA ALA A 207 -0.25 20.15 -15.67
C ALA A 207 -1.64 19.73 -16.15
N ALA A 208 -1.75 18.60 -16.85
CA ALA A 208 -3.02 18.05 -17.31
C ALA A 208 -3.94 17.65 -16.13
N ALA A 209 -3.38 17.01 -15.10
CA ALA A 209 -4.11 16.66 -13.88
C ALA A 209 -4.62 17.91 -13.14
N ALA A 210 -3.77 18.93 -12.99
CA ALA A 210 -4.18 20.18 -12.35
C ALA A 210 -5.27 20.91 -13.15
N ALA A 211 -5.19 20.91 -14.48
CA ALA A 211 -6.24 21.48 -15.33
C ALA A 211 -7.58 20.72 -15.20
N TYR A 212 -7.52 19.38 -15.09
CA TYR A 212 -8.69 18.57 -14.83
C TYR A 212 -9.33 18.91 -13.47
N ASP A 213 -8.52 19.00 -12.42
CA ASP A 213 -9.01 19.34 -11.07
C ASP A 213 -9.67 20.73 -11.05
N GLN A 214 -9.09 21.71 -11.76
CA GLN A 214 -9.68 23.05 -11.87
C GLN A 214 -11.04 23.03 -12.59
N ARG A 215 -11.21 22.20 -13.61
CA ARG A 215 -12.53 22.02 -14.27
C ARG A 215 -13.50 21.33 -13.34
N ALA A 216 -13.08 20.29 -12.61
CA ALA A 216 -13.89 19.58 -11.65
C ALA A 216 -14.42 20.51 -10.54
N LEU A 217 -13.57 21.37 -9.98
CA LEU A 217 -13.95 22.40 -8.99
C LEU A 217 -15.00 23.38 -9.50
N LYS A 218 -15.06 23.62 -10.81
CA LYS A 218 -16.06 24.48 -11.45
C LYS A 218 -17.32 23.74 -11.88
N GLY A 219 -17.44 22.44 -11.57
CA GLY A 219 -18.54 21.59 -12.02
C GLY A 219 -18.48 21.25 -13.52
N GLN A 220 -17.35 21.44 -14.17
CA GLN A 220 -17.12 21.19 -15.60
C GLN A 220 -16.45 19.82 -15.78
N LEU A 221 -17.15 18.75 -15.35
CA LEU A 221 -16.67 17.39 -15.47
C LEU A 221 -17.00 16.80 -16.84
N ASP A 222 -16.03 16.12 -17.44
CA ASP A 222 -16.27 15.27 -18.60
C ASP A 222 -16.85 13.94 -18.11
N ILE A 223 -18.00 13.55 -18.65
CA ILE A 223 -18.59 12.24 -18.38
C ILE A 223 -17.80 11.22 -19.21
N ILE A 224 -16.97 10.42 -18.55
CA ILE A 224 -16.16 9.39 -19.21
C ILE A 224 -16.95 8.08 -19.34
N TYR A 225 -17.72 7.73 -18.30
CA TYR A 225 -18.55 6.53 -18.30
C TYR A 225 -19.94 6.83 -18.83
N ASN A 226 -20.31 6.17 -19.92
CA ASN A 226 -21.66 6.18 -20.46
C ASN A 226 -22.25 4.78 -20.33
N PHE A 227 -23.34 4.65 -19.56
CA PHE A 227 -23.98 3.37 -19.30
C PHE A 227 -24.37 2.66 -20.61
N GLY A 228 -23.95 1.41 -20.74
CA GLY A 228 -24.25 0.57 -21.92
C GLY A 228 -23.46 0.89 -23.19
N GLN A 229 -22.55 1.90 -23.17
CA GLN A 229 -21.69 2.19 -24.31
C GLN A 229 -20.46 1.28 -24.33
N ASN A 230 -20.13 0.73 -25.51
CA ASN A 230 -18.97 -0.14 -25.72
C ASN A 230 -18.97 -1.42 -24.85
N MET A 231 -20.14 -1.91 -24.47
CA MET A 231 -20.23 -3.21 -23.82
C MET A 231 -19.84 -4.32 -24.79
N ILE A 232 -19.15 -5.32 -24.29
CA ILE A 232 -18.84 -6.52 -25.04
C ILE A 232 -20.14 -7.30 -25.22
N ASP A 233 -20.43 -7.70 -26.45
CA ASP A 233 -21.49 -8.66 -26.74
C ASP A 233 -21.02 -10.05 -26.33
N GLU A 234 -21.51 -10.55 -25.20
CA GLU A 234 -21.14 -11.86 -24.67
C GLU A 234 -21.52 -13.00 -25.63
N SER A 235 -22.54 -12.83 -26.47
CA SER A 235 -22.93 -13.84 -27.47
C SER A 235 -21.93 -14.01 -28.61
N ALA A 236 -21.04 -13.03 -28.79
CA ALA A 236 -19.95 -13.05 -29.75
C ALA A 236 -18.62 -13.55 -29.17
N ILE A 237 -18.60 -14.00 -27.91
CA ILE A 237 -17.42 -14.65 -27.33
C ILE A 237 -17.31 -16.07 -27.91
N GLU A 238 -16.18 -16.36 -28.52
CA GLU A 238 -15.87 -17.69 -29.07
C GLU A 238 -14.97 -18.44 -28.09
N ILE A 239 -15.41 -19.64 -27.68
CA ILE A 239 -14.65 -20.50 -26.77
C ILE A 239 -14.42 -21.85 -27.40
N SER A 240 -13.18 -22.33 -27.37
CA SER A 240 -12.78 -23.68 -27.74
C SER A 240 -12.06 -24.36 -26.57
N ASP A 241 -11.62 -25.58 -26.76
CA ASP A 241 -10.79 -26.31 -25.78
C ASP A 241 -9.35 -25.77 -25.67
N ALA A 242 -8.95 -24.89 -26.57
CA ALA A 242 -7.59 -24.35 -26.66
C ALA A 242 -7.49 -22.85 -26.35
N GLN A 243 -8.56 -22.08 -26.61
CA GLN A 243 -8.51 -20.62 -26.52
C GLN A 243 -9.90 -20.00 -26.34
N ILE A 244 -9.89 -18.75 -25.91
CA ILE A 244 -11.03 -17.85 -25.90
C ILE A 244 -10.74 -16.59 -26.72
N GLN A 245 -11.64 -16.23 -27.64
CA GLN A 245 -11.62 -14.97 -28.36
C GLN A 245 -12.71 -14.06 -27.82
N VAL A 246 -12.32 -12.91 -27.32
CA VAL A 246 -13.25 -11.88 -26.81
C VAL A 246 -13.37 -10.77 -27.85
N PRO A 247 -14.58 -10.32 -28.20
CA PRO A 247 -14.78 -9.22 -29.15
C PRO A 247 -14.01 -7.96 -28.73
N GLY A 248 -13.36 -7.31 -29.70
CA GLY A 248 -12.55 -6.12 -29.46
C GLY A 248 -11.10 -6.37 -29.03
N PHE A 249 -10.73 -7.60 -28.71
CA PHE A 249 -9.34 -7.95 -28.45
C PHE A 249 -8.66 -8.44 -29.71
N SER A 250 -7.46 -7.94 -29.99
CA SER A 250 -6.70 -8.28 -31.21
C SER A 250 -6.13 -9.70 -31.21
N LYS A 251 -6.04 -10.34 -30.05
CA LYS A 251 -5.47 -11.68 -29.87
C LYS A 251 -6.40 -12.53 -29.03
N ALA A 252 -6.55 -13.81 -29.42
CA ALA A 252 -7.17 -14.80 -28.57
C ALA A 252 -6.30 -15.09 -27.34
N LEU A 253 -6.94 -15.42 -26.22
CA LEU A 253 -6.28 -15.91 -25.01
C LEU A 253 -6.19 -17.43 -25.10
N THR A 254 -4.98 -17.96 -25.18
CA THR A 254 -4.72 -19.41 -25.25
C THR A 254 -4.68 -20.00 -23.85
N PHE A 255 -5.21 -21.20 -23.67
CA PHE A 255 -5.21 -21.93 -22.39
C PHE A 255 -3.96 -22.81 -22.21
N ARG A 256 -3.22 -23.05 -23.31
CA ARG A 256 -1.95 -23.76 -23.25
C ARG A 256 -0.83 -22.75 -23.09
N THR A 257 -0.08 -22.89 -22.01
CA THR A 257 1.26 -22.31 -21.90
C THR A 257 2.19 -23.28 -22.58
N ASP A 258 2.73 -22.90 -23.73
CA ASP A 258 3.87 -23.62 -24.27
C ASP A 258 5.00 -23.50 -23.25
N GLU A 259 5.42 -24.66 -22.72
CA GLU A 259 6.60 -24.79 -21.84
C GLU A 259 7.88 -24.45 -22.59
#